data_b662bcd89dc0db7c17e052a5a74adbb5
#
_entry.id   b662bcd89dc0db7c17e052a5a74adbb5
#
_cell.length_a   1.000
_cell.length_b   1.000
_cell.length_c   1.000
_cell.angle_alpha   90.00
_cell.angle_beta   90.00
_cell.angle_gamma   90.00
#
_symmetry.space_group_name_H-M   'P 1'
#
loop_
_entity.id
_entity.type
_entity.pdbx_description
1 polymer ?
#
loop_
_entity_poly.entity_id
_entity_poly.type
_entity_poly.pdbx_seq_one_letter_code
_entity_poly.pdbx_strand_id
1 'polypeptide(L)'
;MPADLFPKEALARLVQHESGQFLVAFSGGQDSTALLHALIASELPGAIRAIHINHGLQAEASQWQQHCEAFCQQLGVPITICKVTLPDQGSLETRARIARYQAFEANMSKNDLLLLAHHREDQIETGVLQLLRGHGGLGINGMPASRKLGASHLFRPLLRVSRAEIEAYVRQHCLPFVEDPSNADTRHDRNFVRHELIPTIRTRVAHWPNQFQRQLEQDQISRSLLVSYGLEDVERLGSQKGFSVAGLQQLEPDRGLHVLRTLIMQRAQLVPTRGQSQAAYRMATAVNRREPASMILGDYELHCDRDYFELVPAIKGDQKKAALEGKLQPDVDLGGMRLTARLGPGGVKLPPEATWSLSWPGQSRVNPESKRLSELLREHDVPAWVRQRLPVLTCRGQLLAVPALPDWACKALINEQIRCETTSEGWHYALIRRPS
;
A
#
# COMPACT_ATOMS: atom_id res chain seq x y z
N MET A 1 29.11 -5.96 27.90
CA MET A 1 29.15 -6.14 26.44
C MET A 1 28.10 -5.21 25.81
N PRO A 2 28.45 -4.26 24.95
CA PRO A 2 27.51 -3.21 24.49
C PRO A 2 26.35 -3.71 23.59
N ALA A 3 26.41 -4.95 23.13
CA ALA A 3 25.38 -5.56 22.27
C ALA A 3 24.11 -6.01 23.01
N ASP A 4 24.04 -5.79 24.32
CA ASP A 4 23.01 -6.44 25.18
C ASP A 4 21.61 -5.79 25.10
N LEU A 5 21.44 -4.67 24.39
CA LEU A 5 20.11 -4.04 24.25
C LEU A 5 19.26 -4.74 23.18
N PHE A 6 19.86 -5.31 22.16
CA PHE A 6 19.08 -5.94 21.08
C PHE A 6 18.74 -7.40 21.40
N PRO A 7 17.44 -7.80 21.28
CA PRO A 7 17.08 -9.20 21.24
C PRO A 7 17.85 -9.94 20.12
N LYS A 8 18.19 -11.20 20.34
CA LYS A 8 18.98 -12.01 19.37
C LYS A 8 18.38 -12.00 17.95
N GLU A 9 17.08 -12.10 17.86
CA GLU A 9 16.37 -12.08 16.57
C GLU A 9 16.46 -10.71 15.87
N ALA A 10 16.42 -9.62 16.65
CA ALA A 10 16.59 -8.28 16.12
C ALA A 10 18.01 -8.05 15.62
N LEU A 11 19.00 -8.48 16.41
CA LEU A 11 20.43 -8.37 16.03
C LEU A 11 20.72 -9.21 14.79
N ALA A 12 20.23 -10.46 14.71
CA ALA A 12 20.40 -11.31 13.54
C ALA A 12 19.86 -10.66 12.25
N ARG A 13 18.70 -9.99 12.35
CA ARG A 13 18.11 -9.27 11.23
C ARG A 13 18.92 -8.03 10.82
N LEU A 14 19.50 -7.30 11.77
CA LEU A 14 20.37 -6.17 11.48
C LEU A 14 21.67 -6.63 10.78
N VAL A 15 22.27 -7.72 11.24
CA VAL A 15 23.45 -8.34 10.62
C VAL A 15 23.19 -8.80 9.18
N GLN A 16 21.99 -9.35 8.91
CA GLN A 16 21.59 -9.81 7.57
C GLN A 16 21.32 -8.66 6.59
N HIS A 17 21.29 -7.41 7.03
CA HIS A 17 21.08 -6.27 6.16
C HIS A 17 22.41 -5.88 5.47
N GLU A 18 22.79 -6.63 4.44
CA GLU A 18 24.09 -6.52 3.76
C GLU A 18 24.20 -5.34 2.79
N SER A 19 23.10 -4.76 2.34
CA SER A 19 23.10 -3.75 1.28
C SER A 19 22.28 -2.52 1.68
N GLY A 20 22.93 -1.43 1.96
CA GLY A 20 22.30 -0.16 2.30
C GLY A 20 22.82 0.43 3.60
N GLN A 21 22.19 1.50 4.02
CA GLN A 21 22.55 2.22 5.23
C GLN A 21 21.46 2.06 6.29
N PHE A 22 21.87 2.16 7.55
CA PHE A 22 20.92 2.29 8.66
C PHE A 22 20.59 3.77 8.86
N LEU A 23 19.34 4.15 8.67
CA LEU A 23 18.84 5.48 8.99
C LEU A 23 18.09 5.43 10.31
N VAL A 24 18.64 6.02 11.37
CA VAL A 24 18.03 6.06 12.70
C VAL A 24 17.16 7.29 12.84
N ALA A 25 15.86 7.11 13.10
CA ALA A 25 14.98 8.21 13.47
C ALA A 25 15.32 8.68 14.89
N PHE A 26 16.04 9.79 14.98
CA PHE A 26 16.64 10.28 16.20
C PHE A 26 15.90 11.54 16.70
N SER A 27 15.13 11.38 17.77
CA SER A 27 14.41 12.50 18.41
C SER A 27 15.20 13.20 19.50
N GLY A 28 16.32 12.62 19.98
CA GLY A 28 17.05 13.05 21.15
C GLY A 28 16.45 12.54 22.47
N GLY A 29 15.27 11.92 22.44
CA GLY A 29 14.67 11.29 23.62
C GLY A 29 15.35 9.97 23.98
N GLN A 30 15.11 9.51 25.23
CA GLN A 30 15.77 8.37 25.86
C GLN A 30 15.85 7.11 24.94
N ASP A 31 14.73 6.70 24.35
CA ASP A 31 14.65 5.47 23.57
C ASP A 31 15.46 5.56 22.26
N SER A 32 15.38 6.71 21.58
CA SER A 32 16.12 6.93 20.34
C SER A 32 17.63 7.08 20.58
N THR A 33 18.01 7.63 21.73
CA THR A 33 19.40 7.74 22.16
C THR A 33 19.99 6.36 22.46
N ALA A 34 19.24 5.52 23.19
CA ALA A 34 19.62 4.13 23.44
C ALA A 34 19.78 3.33 22.14
N LEU A 35 18.83 3.48 21.21
CA LEU A 35 18.87 2.79 19.91
C LEU A 35 20.13 3.17 19.11
N LEU A 36 20.40 4.49 18.96
CA LEU A 36 21.54 4.98 18.18
C LEU A 36 22.86 4.49 18.78
N HIS A 37 23.01 4.63 20.11
CA HIS A 37 24.23 4.19 20.81
C HIS A 37 24.43 2.67 20.70
N ALA A 38 23.38 1.86 20.96
CA ALA A 38 23.46 0.41 20.85
C ALA A 38 23.80 -0.08 19.44
N LEU A 39 23.29 0.61 18.42
CA LEU A 39 23.57 0.27 17.02
C LEU A 39 25.05 0.46 16.69
N ILE A 40 25.65 1.57 17.12
CA ILE A 40 27.08 1.86 16.94
C ILE A 40 27.92 0.83 17.69
N ALA A 41 27.58 0.58 18.95
CA ALA A 41 28.31 -0.36 19.81
C ALA A 41 28.22 -1.83 19.34
N SER A 42 27.26 -2.14 18.43
CA SER A 42 27.12 -3.47 17.84
C SER A 42 28.03 -3.74 16.64
N GLU A 43 28.82 -2.75 16.19
CA GLU A 43 29.79 -2.86 15.10
C GLU A 43 29.23 -3.57 13.85
N LEU A 44 27.97 -3.25 13.50
CA LEU A 44 27.26 -3.88 12.39
C LEU A 44 27.88 -3.47 11.04
N PRO A 45 27.86 -4.36 10.04
CA PRO A 45 28.28 -3.99 8.69
C PRO A 45 27.28 -2.99 8.10
N GLY A 46 27.74 -1.83 7.69
CA GLY A 46 26.94 -0.79 7.05
C GLY A 46 27.08 0.58 7.71
N ALA A 47 26.86 1.62 6.91
CA ALA A 47 26.94 2.99 7.39
C ALA A 47 25.70 3.36 8.21
N ILE A 48 25.91 4.05 9.34
CA ILE A 48 24.85 4.54 10.21
C ILE A 48 24.69 6.04 9.99
N ARG A 49 23.46 6.49 9.76
CA ARG A 49 23.07 7.90 9.69
C ARG A 49 21.91 8.17 10.64
N ALA A 50 21.84 9.35 11.20
CA ALA A 50 20.68 9.80 11.98
C ALA A 50 19.84 10.79 11.18
N ILE A 51 18.53 10.81 11.44
CA ILE A 51 17.61 11.83 10.94
C ILE A 51 16.78 12.38 12.10
N HIS A 52 16.81 13.69 12.27
CA HIS A 52 15.98 14.42 13.24
C HIS A 52 14.90 15.21 12.52
N ILE A 53 13.65 15.02 12.94
CA ILE A 53 12.50 15.74 12.38
C ILE A 53 12.12 16.90 13.33
N ASN A 54 12.34 18.12 12.86
CA ASN A 54 11.95 19.33 13.58
C ASN A 54 10.57 19.81 13.05
N HIS A 55 9.54 19.65 13.88
CA HIS A 55 8.17 20.05 13.53
C HIS A 55 7.92 21.56 13.79
N GLY A 56 8.82 22.29 14.46
CA GLY A 56 8.65 23.71 14.80
C GLY A 56 7.49 24.03 15.74
N LEU A 57 6.93 23.03 16.43
CA LEU A 57 5.72 23.16 17.24
C LEU A 57 6.01 23.66 18.67
N GLN A 58 7.22 23.52 19.14
CA GLN A 58 7.62 23.84 20.52
C GLN A 58 8.74 24.87 20.54
N ALA A 59 8.75 25.70 21.57
CA ALA A 59 9.77 26.74 21.73
C ALA A 59 11.18 26.12 21.87
N GLU A 60 11.26 24.94 22.48
CA GLU A 60 12.49 24.19 22.74
C GLU A 60 13.02 23.42 21.53
N ALA A 61 12.30 23.36 20.41
CA ALA A 61 12.66 22.57 19.24
C ALA A 61 14.10 22.83 18.71
N SER A 62 14.57 24.11 18.84
CA SER A 62 15.92 24.48 18.47
C SER A 62 16.98 23.92 19.43
N GLN A 63 16.68 23.86 20.73
CA GLN A 63 17.58 23.28 21.73
C GLN A 63 17.69 21.77 21.57
N TRP A 64 16.58 21.10 21.27
CA TRP A 64 16.56 19.65 21.02
C TRP A 64 17.32 19.31 19.75
N GLN A 65 17.20 20.12 18.70
CA GLN A 65 18.00 19.96 17.50
C GLN A 65 19.52 20.06 17.82
N GLN A 66 19.94 21.11 18.56
CA GLN A 66 21.34 21.27 18.95
C GLN A 66 21.84 20.11 19.79
N HIS A 67 21.01 19.58 20.71
CA HIS A 67 21.35 18.38 21.47
C HIS A 67 21.57 17.17 20.56
N CYS A 68 20.70 16.97 19.57
CA CYS A 68 20.82 15.87 18.61
C CYS A 68 22.10 15.99 17.77
N GLU A 69 22.41 17.20 17.29
CA GLU A 69 23.63 17.48 16.50
C GLU A 69 24.87 17.21 17.33
N ALA A 70 24.93 17.73 18.58
CA ALA A 70 26.07 17.53 19.49
C ALA A 70 26.28 16.04 19.82
N PHE A 71 25.23 15.31 20.13
CA PHE A 71 25.31 13.88 20.42
C PHE A 71 25.78 13.06 19.22
N CYS A 72 25.26 13.31 18.04
CA CYS A 72 25.72 12.66 16.83
C CYS A 72 27.17 13.00 16.49
N GLN A 73 27.60 14.24 16.71
CA GLN A 73 28.98 14.65 16.53
C GLN A 73 29.97 13.90 17.47
N GLN A 74 29.57 13.71 18.74
CA GLN A 74 30.36 12.93 19.70
C GLN A 74 30.52 11.47 19.29
N LEU A 75 29.48 10.90 18.65
CA LEU A 75 29.48 9.51 18.17
C LEU A 75 30.06 9.35 16.76
N GLY A 76 30.45 10.44 16.09
CA GLY A 76 30.92 10.38 14.70
C GLY A 76 29.88 9.98 13.68
N VAL A 77 28.56 10.20 13.98
CA VAL A 77 27.44 9.83 13.13
C VAL A 77 26.91 11.02 12.34
N PRO A 78 26.83 10.94 11.01
CA PRO A 78 26.18 11.99 10.22
C PRO A 78 24.69 12.11 10.59
N ILE A 79 24.23 13.36 10.81
CA ILE A 79 22.83 13.65 11.09
C ILE A 79 22.23 14.57 10.03
N THR A 80 21.02 14.23 9.59
CA THR A 80 20.19 15.10 8.72
C THR A 80 19.09 15.74 9.54
N ILE A 81 18.98 17.06 9.52
CA ILE A 81 17.90 17.81 10.16
C ILE A 81 16.85 18.14 9.11
N CYS A 82 15.63 17.64 9.32
CA CYS A 82 14.50 17.92 8.44
C CYS A 82 13.47 18.82 9.15
N LYS A 83 13.31 20.04 8.68
CA LYS A 83 12.20 20.90 9.03
C LYS A 83 10.98 20.53 8.20
N VAL A 84 9.86 20.21 8.83
CA VAL A 84 8.65 19.77 8.13
C VAL A 84 7.50 20.74 8.34
N THR A 85 6.76 20.96 7.24
CA THR A 85 5.49 21.70 7.28
C THR A 85 4.35 20.71 7.43
N LEU A 86 3.42 20.99 8.31
CA LEU A 86 2.28 20.10 8.58
C LEU A 86 1.21 20.24 7.50
N PRO A 87 0.64 19.14 6.96
CA PRO A 87 -0.52 19.19 6.08
C PRO A 87 -1.73 19.85 6.77
N ASP A 88 -2.66 20.43 6.00
CA ASP A 88 -3.77 21.19 6.57
C ASP A 88 -4.92 20.34 7.13
N GLN A 89 -5.00 19.04 6.74
CA GLN A 89 -6.13 18.18 7.09
C GLN A 89 -5.77 17.09 8.13
N GLY A 90 -6.66 16.90 9.09
CA GLY A 90 -6.53 15.88 10.14
C GLY A 90 -6.11 16.43 11.51
N SER A 91 -6.08 15.55 12.53
CA SER A 91 -5.59 15.91 13.86
C SER A 91 -4.09 16.25 13.80
N LEU A 92 -3.63 17.11 14.73
CA LEU A 92 -2.22 17.52 14.81
C LEU A 92 -1.27 16.31 14.85
N GLU A 93 -1.60 15.28 15.63
CA GLU A 93 -0.82 14.04 15.72
C GLU A 93 -0.75 13.30 14.37
N THR A 94 -1.89 13.17 13.67
CA THR A 94 -1.95 12.53 12.36
C THR A 94 -1.12 13.30 11.33
N ARG A 95 -1.24 14.63 11.33
CA ARG A 95 -0.50 15.54 10.43
C ARG A 95 1.01 15.44 10.66
N ALA A 96 1.43 15.51 11.93
CA ALA A 96 2.83 15.39 12.32
C ALA A 96 3.38 14.00 11.94
N ARG A 97 2.59 12.94 12.11
CA ARG A 97 2.96 11.59 11.70
C ARG A 97 3.14 11.46 10.18
N ILE A 98 2.22 11.99 9.38
CA ILE A 98 2.32 11.96 7.91
C ILE A 98 3.59 12.69 7.46
N ALA A 99 3.78 13.94 7.91
CA ALA A 99 4.94 14.75 7.55
C ALA A 99 6.26 14.05 7.92
N ARG A 100 6.33 13.42 9.09
CA ARG A 100 7.50 12.66 9.54
C ARG A 100 7.82 11.49 8.62
N TYR A 101 6.82 10.68 8.24
CA TYR A 101 7.06 9.53 7.36
C TYR A 101 7.44 9.96 5.94
N GLN A 102 6.86 11.05 5.43
CA GLN A 102 7.26 11.64 4.15
C GLN A 102 8.72 12.12 4.18
N ALA A 103 9.13 12.78 5.27
CA ALA A 103 10.52 13.21 5.44
C ALA A 103 11.49 12.01 5.51
N PHE A 104 11.12 10.94 6.21
CA PHE A 104 11.94 9.71 6.22
C PHE A 104 12.08 9.13 4.81
N GLU A 105 10.98 8.97 4.09
CA GLU A 105 10.97 8.40 2.75
C GLU A 105 11.80 9.23 1.77
N ALA A 106 11.73 10.56 1.84
CA ALA A 106 12.50 11.47 0.99
C ALA A 106 14.02 11.42 1.27
N ASN A 107 14.45 10.95 2.46
CA ASN A 107 15.85 10.85 2.85
C ASN A 107 16.41 9.41 2.82
N MET A 108 15.66 8.47 2.24
CA MET A 108 16.05 7.07 2.09
C MET A 108 16.35 6.73 0.64
N SER A 109 17.41 5.98 0.43
CA SER A 109 17.73 5.32 -0.84
C SER A 109 17.10 3.92 -0.87
N LYS A 110 17.04 3.34 -2.06
CA LYS A 110 16.65 1.93 -2.22
C LYS A 110 17.61 1.06 -1.39
N ASN A 111 17.05 0.13 -0.61
CA ASN A 111 17.75 -0.75 0.32
C ASN A 111 18.22 -0.11 1.64
N ASP A 112 17.96 1.17 1.92
CA ASP A 112 18.15 1.71 3.27
C ASP A 112 17.14 1.08 4.26
N LEU A 113 17.55 0.95 5.52
CA LEU A 113 16.69 0.46 6.60
C LEU A 113 16.44 1.56 7.62
N LEU A 114 15.21 2.06 7.70
CA LEU A 114 14.81 3.00 8.74
C LEU A 114 14.63 2.28 10.08
N LEU A 115 15.33 2.73 11.11
CA LEU A 115 15.23 2.20 12.45
C LEU A 115 14.44 3.15 13.37
N LEU A 116 13.42 2.61 14.04
CA LEU A 116 12.58 3.33 14.98
C LEU A 116 12.70 2.72 16.38
N ALA A 117 12.84 3.58 17.39
CA ALA A 117 13.06 3.18 18.78
C ALA A 117 11.76 2.79 19.55
N HIS A 118 10.71 2.33 18.85
CA HIS A 118 9.53 1.84 19.54
C HIS A 118 9.86 0.58 20.35
N HIS A 119 9.33 0.54 21.57
CA HIS A 119 9.64 -0.50 22.56
C HIS A 119 8.38 -1.26 23.01
N ARG A 120 8.52 -2.18 23.94
CA ARG A 120 7.45 -3.08 24.39
C ARG A 120 6.19 -2.35 24.89
N GLU A 121 6.37 -1.31 25.68
CA GLU A 121 5.24 -0.54 26.23
C GLU A 121 4.49 0.20 25.10
N ASP A 122 5.18 0.69 24.07
CA ASP A 122 4.54 1.26 22.88
C ASP A 122 3.66 0.25 22.13
N GLN A 123 4.08 -1.03 22.12
CA GLN A 123 3.26 -2.13 21.57
C GLN A 123 1.98 -2.32 22.36
N ILE A 124 2.09 -2.36 23.68
CA ILE A 124 0.94 -2.52 24.59
C ILE A 124 -0.02 -1.34 24.41
N GLU A 125 0.49 -0.10 24.46
CA GLU A 125 -0.31 1.10 24.23
C GLU A 125 -1.06 1.06 22.89
N THR A 126 -0.34 0.68 21.84
CA THR A 126 -0.93 0.57 20.49
C THR A 126 -2.00 -0.51 20.43
N GLY A 127 -1.77 -1.66 21.04
CA GLY A 127 -2.74 -2.75 21.12
C GLY A 127 -4.00 -2.34 21.88
N VAL A 128 -3.86 -1.66 23.02
CA VAL A 128 -4.98 -1.12 23.80
C VAL A 128 -5.77 -0.10 23.01
N LEU A 129 -5.10 0.83 22.34
CA LEU A 129 -5.76 1.82 21.47
C LEU A 129 -6.52 1.16 20.31
N GLN A 130 -5.96 0.09 19.72
CA GLN A 130 -6.65 -0.69 18.68
C GLN A 130 -7.91 -1.35 19.23
N LEU A 131 -7.85 -1.91 20.44
CA LEU A 131 -9.01 -2.49 21.13
C LEU A 131 -10.10 -1.44 21.38
N LEU A 132 -9.75 -0.29 21.94
CA LEU A 132 -10.70 0.78 22.25
C LEU A 132 -11.36 1.37 20.99
N ARG A 133 -10.64 1.43 19.88
CA ARG A 133 -11.15 1.93 18.59
C ARG A 133 -11.89 0.89 17.77
N GLY A 134 -12.00 -0.34 18.23
CA GLY A 134 -12.71 -1.41 17.51
C GLY A 134 -12.02 -1.85 16.20
N HIS A 135 -10.69 -1.73 16.09
CA HIS A 135 -9.92 -2.10 14.89
C HIS A 135 -9.77 -3.64 14.72
N GLY A 136 -10.80 -4.40 15.09
CA GLY A 136 -10.77 -5.85 15.25
C GLY A 136 -10.98 -6.71 13.99
N GLY A 137 -10.72 -6.21 12.78
CA GLY A 137 -10.98 -7.01 11.57
C GLY A 137 -10.11 -8.27 11.39
N LEU A 138 -8.91 -8.31 11.99
CA LEU A 138 -7.99 -9.47 12.02
C LEU A 138 -7.23 -9.53 13.36
N GLY A 139 -7.91 -9.28 14.47
CA GLY A 139 -7.31 -9.26 15.80
C GLY A 139 -6.58 -7.95 16.13
N ILE A 140 -6.05 -7.88 17.35
CA ILE A 140 -5.27 -6.76 17.85
C ILE A 140 -3.80 -7.05 17.52
N ASN A 141 -3.18 -6.21 16.70
CA ASN A 141 -1.87 -6.56 16.15
C ASN A 141 -0.71 -5.73 16.70
N GLY A 142 -0.99 -4.65 17.45
CA GLY A 142 0.04 -3.68 17.79
C GLY A 142 0.71 -3.08 16.55
N MET A 143 2.01 -2.85 16.63
CA MET A 143 2.84 -2.40 15.52
C MET A 143 3.61 -3.60 14.91
N PRO A 144 3.71 -3.72 13.57
CA PRO A 144 4.58 -4.71 12.97
C PRO A 144 6.05 -4.42 13.28
N ALA A 145 6.85 -5.45 13.55
CA ALA A 145 8.28 -5.28 13.78
C ALA A 145 8.97 -4.65 12.55
N SER A 146 8.51 -5.01 11.36
CA SER A 146 8.99 -4.44 10.09
C SER A 146 7.85 -4.21 9.13
N ARG A 147 8.00 -3.20 8.26
CA ARG A 147 7.08 -2.98 7.13
C ARG A 147 7.80 -2.26 5.99
N LYS A 148 7.22 -2.34 4.79
CA LYS A 148 7.67 -1.56 3.63
C LYS A 148 7.42 -0.06 3.86
N LEU A 149 8.34 0.77 3.39
CA LEU A 149 8.25 2.23 3.37
C LEU A 149 8.80 2.74 2.04
N GLY A 150 7.92 3.15 1.13
CA GLY A 150 8.30 3.49 -0.24
C GLY A 150 9.02 2.33 -0.94
N ALA A 151 10.22 2.60 -1.46
CA ALA A 151 11.11 1.61 -2.07
C ALA A 151 11.97 0.84 -1.06
N SER A 152 11.89 1.18 0.23
CA SER A 152 12.73 0.69 1.33
C SER A 152 11.89 0.02 2.43
N HIS A 153 12.50 -0.24 3.58
CA HIS A 153 11.85 -0.85 4.73
C HIS A 153 12.10 -0.05 6.01
N LEU A 154 11.20 -0.17 6.95
CA LEU A 154 11.42 0.23 8.33
C LEU A 154 11.45 -0.99 9.24
N PHE A 155 12.22 -0.88 10.33
CA PHE A 155 12.36 -1.90 11.36
C PHE A 155 12.35 -1.28 12.76
N ARG A 156 11.84 -2.03 13.75
CA ARG A 156 11.75 -1.63 15.17
C ARG A 156 12.49 -2.65 16.02
N PRO A 157 13.80 -2.50 16.17
CA PRO A 157 14.63 -3.51 16.84
C PRO A 157 14.34 -3.63 18.34
N LEU A 158 13.83 -2.57 18.98
CA LEU A 158 13.53 -2.54 20.41
C LEU A 158 12.11 -2.98 20.77
N LEU A 159 11.31 -3.46 19.82
CA LEU A 159 9.86 -3.72 20.02
C LEU A 159 9.55 -4.76 21.10
N ARG A 160 10.51 -5.61 21.48
CA ARG A 160 10.43 -6.59 22.56
C ARG A 160 11.18 -6.16 23.82
N VAL A 161 11.94 -5.07 23.77
CA VAL A 161 12.70 -4.53 24.88
C VAL A 161 11.77 -3.69 25.76
N SER A 162 11.84 -3.85 27.07
CA SER A 162 11.06 -3.05 28.00
C SER A 162 11.66 -1.67 28.19
N ARG A 163 10.84 -0.72 28.58
CA ARG A 163 11.28 0.61 28.97
C ARG A 163 12.31 0.55 30.13
N ALA A 164 12.12 -0.34 31.09
CA ALA A 164 13.05 -0.53 32.21
C ALA A 164 14.46 -1.00 31.74
N GLU A 165 14.50 -1.87 30.72
CA GLU A 165 15.78 -2.29 30.10
C GLU A 165 16.46 -1.14 29.36
N ILE A 166 15.68 -0.31 28.65
CA ILE A 166 16.21 0.91 27.97
C ILE A 166 16.73 1.89 29.01
N GLU A 167 16.00 2.15 30.09
CA GLU A 167 16.41 3.04 31.19
C GLU A 167 17.68 2.53 31.87
N ALA A 168 17.81 1.23 32.11
CA ALA A 168 19.00 0.61 32.66
C ALA A 168 20.20 0.79 31.73
N TYR A 169 20.01 0.57 30.42
CA TYR A 169 21.04 0.76 29.40
C TYR A 169 21.52 2.22 29.34
N VAL A 170 20.61 3.18 29.27
CA VAL A 170 20.92 4.63 29.24
C VAL A 170 21.72 5.05 30.48
N ARG A 171 21.31 4.54 31.66
CA ARG A 171 21.99 4.80 32.92
C ARG A 171 23.38 4.17 32.97
N GLN A 172 23.52 2.93 32.54
CA GLN A 172 24.79 2.20 32.50
C GLN A 172 25.83 2.92 31.62
N HIS A 173 25.40 3.49 30.51
CA HIS A 173 26.26 4.18 29.55
C HIS A 173 26.31 5.69 29.73
N CYS A 174 25.66 6.24 30.78
CA CYS A 174 25.60 7.67 31.09
C CYS A 174 25.17 8.51 29.88
N LEU A 175 24.18 8.03 29.08
CA LEU A 175 23.76 8.70 27.84
C LEU A 175 22.92 9.93 28.13
N PRO A 176 23.25 11.11 27.57
CA PRO A 176 22.42 12.29 27.68
C PRO A 176 21.20 12.20 26.78
N PHE A 177 20.03 12.62 27.27
CA PHE A 177 18.79 12.68 26.49
C PHE A 177 17.95 13.88 26.90
N VAL A 178 16.99 14.24 26.05
CA VAL A 178 16.00 15.30 26.34
C VAL A 178 14.64 14.68 26.65
N GLU A 179 13.93 15.29 27.59
CA GLU A 179 12.56 14.96 27.93
C GLU A 179 11.60 15.97 27.30
N ASP A 180 10.61 15.47 26.56
CA ASP A 180 9.56 16.29 25.99
C ASP A 180 8.42 16.45 27.00
N PRO A 181 8.15 17.66 27.50
CA PRO A 181 7.08 17.92 28.48
C PRO A 181 5.68 17.51 27.99
N SER A 182 5.46 17.49 26.66
CA SER A 182 4.17 17.08 26.08
C SER A 182 3.84 15.59 26.31
N ASN A 183 4.82 14.75 26.68
CA ASN A 183 4.59 13.36 27.03
C ASN A 183 3.73 13.16 28.28
N ALA A 184 3.57 14.18 29.12
CA ALA A 184 2.74 14.14 30.34
C ALA A 184 1.28 14.57 30.09
N ASP A 185 0.94 15.12 28.92
CA ASP A 185 -0.41 15.62 28.62
C ASP A 185 -1.41 14.49 28.32
N THR A 186 -2.24 14.13 29.30
CA THR A 186 -3.23 13.04 29.22
C THR A 186 -4.46 13.35 28.36
N ARG A 187 -4.58 14.57 27.80
CA ARG A 187 -5.63 14.87 26.80
C ARG A 187 -5.45 14.07 25.51
N HIS A 188 -4.26 13.57 25.28
CA HIS A 188 -3.97 12.65 24.16
C HIS A 188 -4.28 11.20 24.55
N ASP A 189 -5.06 10.50 23.75
CA ASP A 189 -5.46 9.10 23.96
C ASP A 189 -4.28 8.19 24.37
N ARG A 190 -3.12 8.37 23.75
CA ARG A 190 -1.94 7.56 24.04
C ARG A 190 -1.37 7.81 25.43
N ASN A 191 -1.31 9.07 25.83
CA ASN A 191 -0.84 9.44 27.16
C ASN A 191 -1.86 9.02 28.25
N PHE A 192 -3.16 9.13 27.97
CA PHE A 192 -4.20 8.60 28.84
C PHE A 192 -4.03 7.07 29.06
N VAL A 193 -3.84 6.32 27.97
CA VAL A 193 -3.59 4.86 28.07
C VAL A 193 -2.32 4.58 28.87
N ARG A 194 -1.24 5.34 28.66
CA ARG A 194 0.06 5.16 29.33
C ARG A 194 0.02 5.51 30.83
N HIS A 195 -0.58 6.65 31.17
CA HIS A 195 -0.47 7.21 32.51
C HIS A 195 -1.64 6.87 33.45
N GLU A 196 -2.79 6.52 32.88
CA GLU A 196 -4.00 6.26 33.68
C GLU A 196 -4.52 4.82 33.48
N LEU A 197 -4.78 4.39 32.26
CA LEU A 197 -5.47 3.12 32.04
C LEU A 197 -4.57 1.90 32.33
N ILE A 198 -3.36 1.84 31.77
CA ILE A 198 -2.42 0.72 32.00
C ILE A 198 -2.04 0.62 33.48
N PRO A 199 -1.68 1.71 34.21
CA PRO A 199 -1.42 1.64 35.64
C PRO A 199 -2.63 1.11 36.42
N THR A 200 -3.85 1.58 36.13
CA THR A 200 -5.07 1.11 36.78
C THR A 200 -5.28 -0.40 36.60
N ILE A 201 -5.08 -0.94 35.38
CA ILE A 201 -5.16 -2.38 35.15
C ILE A 201 -4.08 -3.13 35.97
N ARG A 202 -2.85 -2.62 36.00
CA ARG A 202 -1.74 -3.24 36.75
C ARG A 202 -1.96 -3.33 38.25
N THR A 203 -2.74 -2.43 38.84
CA THR A 203 -3.08 -2.55 40.28
C THR A 203 -3.89 -3.82 40.60
N ARG A 204 -4.66 -4.32 39.63
CA ARG A 204 -5.48 -5.54 39.80
C ARG A 204 -4.79 -6.79 39.24
N VAL A 205 -4.07 -6.65 38.13
CA VAL A 205 -3.42 -7.76 37.44
C VAL A 205 -1.97 -7.37 37.11
N ALA A 206 -1.08 -7.55 38.05
CA ALA A 206 0.32 -7.10 37.97
C ALA A 206 1.06 -7.62 36.73
N HIS A 207 0.76 -8.85 36.29
CA HIS A 207 1.41 -9.48 35.13
C HIS A 207 0.68 -9.23 33.80
N TRP A 208 -0.41 -8.42 33.78
CA TRP A 208 -1.20 -8.15 32.60
C TRP A 208 -0.38 -7.64 31.39
N PRO A 209 0.61 -6.74 31.52
CA PRO A 209 1.37 -6.28 30.38
C PRO A 209 2.07 -7.41 29.61
N ASN A 210 2.64 -8.37 30.33
CA ASN A 210 3.31 -9.51 29.73
C ASN A 210 2.32 -10.49 29.08
N GLN A 211 1.14 -10.69 29.68
CA GLN A 211 0.08 -11.53 29.13
C GLN A 211 -0.48 -10.89 27.85
N PHE A 212 -0.74 -9.59 27.88
CA PHE A 212 -1.25 -8.85 26.73
C PHE A 212 -0.25 -8.84 25.57
N GLN A 213 1.05 -8.67 25.86
CA GLN A 213 2.08 -8.78 24.84
C GLN A 213 2.11 -10.17 24.17
N ARG A 214 2.04 -11.25 24.95
CA ARG A 214 1.97 -12.61 24.41
C ARG A 214 0.74 -12.80 23.52
N GLN A 215 -0.39 -12.22 23.91
CA GLN A 215 -1.60 -12.23 23.08
C GLN A 215 -1.39 -11.48 21.77
N LEU A 216 -0.78 -10.30 21.80
CA LEU A 216 -0.45 -9.53 20.58
C LEU A 216 0.48 -10.33 19.65
N GLU A 217 1.48 -11.01 20.17
CA GLU A 217 2.39 -11.86 19.38
C GLU A 217 1.63 -13.04 18.75
N GLN A 218 0.73 -13.69 19.51
CA GLN A 218 -0.10 -14.78 19.00
C GLN A 218 -1.06 -14.30 17.91
N ASP A 219 -1.69 -13.13 18.09
CA ASP A 219 -2.57 -12.51 17.11
C ASP A 219 -1.81 -12.14 15.82
N GLN A 220 -0.56 -11.69 15.93
CA GLN A 220 0.29 -11.42 14.77
C GLN A 220 0.61 -12.70 13.98
N ILE A 221 0.90 -13.82 14.66
CA ILE A 221 1.14 -15.13 14.02
C ILE A 221 -0.14 -15.59 13.31
N SER A 222 -1.27 -15.56 14.00
CA SER A 222 -2.57 -15.97 13.46
C SER A 222 -2.93 -15.14 12.23
N ARG A 223 -2.70 -13.82 12.28
CA ARG A 223 -2.91 -12.93 11.15
C ARG A 223 -2.01 -13.28 9.97
N SER A 224 -0.73 -13.56 10.19
CA SER A 224 0.19 -13.90 9.09
C SER A 224 -0.25 -15.18 8.38
N LEU A 225 -0.71 -16.18 9.12
CA LEU A 225 -1.28 -17.41 8.57
C LEU A 225 -2.55 -17.15 7.78
N LEU A 226 -3.48 -16.35 8.32
CA LEU A 226 -4.70 -15.96 7.59
C LEU A 226 -4.38 -15.21 6.28
N VAL A 227 -3.42 -14.29 6.30
CA VAL A 227 -2.98 -13.58 5.10
C VAL A 227 -2.38 -14.56 4.08
N SER A 228 -1.54 -15.50 4.51
CA SER A 228 -0.97 -16.55 3.63
C SER A 228 -2.08 -17.36 2.95
N TYR A 229 -3.02 -17.91 3.73
CA TYR A 229 -4.14 -18.67 3.18
C TYR A 229 -5.03 -17.82 2.27
N GLY A 230 -5.24 -16.55 2.63
CA GLY A 230 -5.98 -15.63 1.78
C GLY A 230 -5.30 -15.39 0.43
N LEU A 231 -3.96 -15.29 0.39
CA LEU A 231 -3.19 -15.16 -0.85
C LEU A 231 -3.25 -16.42 -1.71
N GLU A 232 -3.15 -17.61 -1.10
CA GLU A 232 -3.31 -18.88 -1.80
C GLU A 232 -4.71 -19.00 -2.43
N ASP A 233 -5.75 -18.60 -1.70
CA ASP A 233 -7.12 -18.58 -2.21
C ASP A 233 -7.30 -17.56 -3.36
N VAL A 234 -6.71 -16.36 -3.23
CA VAL A 234 -6.71 -15.33 -4.29
C VAL A 234 -6.05 -15.89 -5.56
N GLU A 235 -4.90 -16.55 -5.43
CA GLU A 235 -4.22 -17.17 -6.57
C GLU A 235 -5.08 -18.27 -7.20
N ARG A 236 -5.66 -19.15 -6.38
CA ARG A 236 -6.52 -20.25 -6.86
C ARG A 236 -7.78 -19.78 -7.57
N LEU A 237 -8.38 -18.67 -7.13
CA LEU A 237 -9.58 -18.10 -7.76
C LEU A 237 -9.26 -17.25 -8.98
N GLY A 238 -8.00 -16.84 -9.14
CA GLY A 238 -7.54 -15.98 -10.21
C GLY A 238 -7.45 -16.70 -11.55
N SER A 239 -7.77 -15.98 -12.63
CA SER A 239 -7.59 -16.41 -14.02
C SER A 239 -7.26 -15.21 -14.91
N GLN A 240 -6.97 -15.47 -16.19
CA GLN A 240 -6.81 -14.39 -17.17
C GLN A 240 -8.08 -13.53 -17.34
N LYS A 241 -9.27 -14.09 -17.07
CA LYS A 241 -10.55 -13.38 -17.19
C LYS A 241 -10.96 -12.59 -15.95
N GLY A 242 -10.31 -12.82 -14.81
CA GLY A 242 -10.64 -12.25 -13.50
C GLY A 242 -10.73 -13.33 -12.43
N PHE A 243 -11.30 -13.00 -11.30
CA PHE A 243 -11.51 -13.94 -10.19
C PHE A 243 -12.88 -14.61 -10.31
N SER A 244 -12.92 -15.93 -10.11
CA SER A 244 -14.14 -16.73 -10.25
C SER A 244 -15.19 -16.42 -9.20
N VAL A 245 -16.39 -15.99 -9.61
CA VAL A 245 -17.57 -15.83 -8.74
C VAL A 245 -18.00 -17.18 -8.19
N ALA A 246 -18.11 -18.20 -9.06
CA ALA A 246 -18.48 -19.56 -8.63
C ALA A 246 -17.50 -20.15 -7.63
N GLY A 247 -16.20 -19.95 -7.84
CA GLY A 247 -15.18 -20.37 -6.90
C GLY A 247 -15.30 -19.65 -5.55
N LEU A 248 -15.59 -18.35 -5.55
CA LEU A 248 -15.83 -17.59 -4.33
C LEU A 248 -17.07 -18.07 -3.57
N GLN A 249 -18.17 -18.39 -4.28
CA GLN A 249 -19.40 -18.90 -3.71
C GLN A 249 -19.27 -20.30 -3.09
N GLN A 250 -18.30 -21.10 -3.53
CA GLN A 250 -18.01 -22.42 -2.95
C GLN A 250 -17.25 -22.36 -1.63
N LEU A 251 -16.69 -21.20 -1.29
CA LEU A 251 -16.03 -21.01 0.00
C LEU A 251 -17.06 -20.74 1.10
N GLU A 252 -16.72 -21.16 2.33
CA GLU A 252 -17.46 -20.70 3.50
C GLU A 252 -17.51 -19.16 3.55
N PRO A 253 -18.62 -18.53 3.97
CA PRO A 253 -18.82 -17.08 3.88
C PRO A 253 -17.69 -16.25 4.49
N ASP A 254 -17.18 -16.62 5.68
CA ASP A 254 -16.11 -15.91 6.35
C ASP A 254 -14.77 -16.05 5.59
N ARG A 255 -14.52 -17.22 5.00
CA ARG A 255 -13.35 -17.45 4.15
C ARG A 255 -13.43 -16.64 2.86
N GLY A 256 -14.60 -16.62 2.21
CA GLY A 256 -14.81 -15.80 1.01
C GLY A 256 -14.68 -14.31 1.27
N LEU A 257 -15.18 -13.83 2.42
CA LEU A 257 -15.00 -12.46 2.87
C LEU A 257 -13.52 -12.13 3.10
N HIS A 258 -12.76 -13.07 3.69
CA HIS A 258 -11.33 -12.92 3.92
C HIS A 258 -10.54 -12.86 2.61
N VAL A 259 -10.88 -13.67 1.62
CA VAL A 259 -10.28 -13.64 0.27
C VAL A 259 -10.45 -12.27 -0.37
N LEU A 260 -11.65 -11.71 -0.40
CA LEU A 260 -11.88 -10.37 -0.95
C LEU A 260 -11.12 -9.29 -0.20
N ARG A 261 -11.08 -9.37 1.12
CA ARG A 261 -10.28 -8.45 1.94
C ARG A 261 -8.80 -8.54 1.60
N THR A 262 -8.26 -9.75 1.45
CA THR A 262 -6.86 -9.98 1.07
C THR A 262 -6.56 -9.43 -0.32
N LEU A 263 -7.45 -9.66 -1.28
CA LEU A 263 -7.33 -9.09 -2.63
C LEU A 263 -7.29 -7.57 -2.63
N ILE A 264 -8.19 -6.92 -1.87
CA ILE A 264 -8.24 -5.46 -1.74
C ILE A 264 -6.94 -4.94 -1.10
N MET A 265 -6.48 -5.58 -0.02
CA MET A 265 -5.25 -5.18 0.66
C MET A 265 -4.02 -5.34 -0.23
N GLN A 266 -3.95 -6.43 -0.99
CA GLN A 266 -2.81 -6.73 -1.87
C GLN A 266 -2.73 -5.75 -3.05
N ARG A 267 -3.86 -5.51 -3.74
CA ARG A 267 -3.87 -4.73 -4.99
C ARG A 267 -4.07 -3.23 -4.77
N ALA A 268 -5.00 -2.85 -3.90
CA ALA A 268 -5.27 -1.44 -3.62
C ALA A 268 -4.40 -0.86 -2.50
N GLN A 269 -3.63 -1.70 -1.79
CA GLN A 269 -2.87 -1.33 -0.58
C GLN A 269 -3.76 -0.60 0.46
N LEU A 270 -5.05 -0.88 0.44
CA LEU A 270 -6.08 -0.33 1.31
C LEU A 270 -6.55 -1.39 2.29
N VAL A 271 -6.62 -1.06 3.57
CA VAL A 271 -7.28 -1.90 4.57
C VAL A 271 -8.77 -1.56 4.55
N PRO A 272 -9.64 -2.41 3.95
CA PRO A 272 -11.05 -2.09 3.86
C PRO A 272 -11.71 -2.20 5.24
N THR A 273 -12.69 -1.34 5.50
CA THR A 273 -13.54 -1.45 6.69
C THR A 273 -14.37 -2.74 6.62
N ARG A 274 -14.93 -3.16 7.78
CA ARG A 274 -15.82 -4.33 7.82
C ARG A 274 -17.01 -4.15 6.88
N GLY A 275 -17.63 -2.97 6.87
CA GLY A 275 -18.74 -2.65 5.98
C GLY A 275 -18.38 -2.73 4.50
N GLN A 276 -17.22 -2.19 4.12
CA GLN A 276 -16.72 -2.27 2.75
C GLN A 276 -16.45 -3.71 2.32
N SER A 277 -15.81 -4.52 3.18
CA SER A 277 -15.56 -5.93 2.90
C SER A 277 -16.85 -6.73 2.72
N GLN A 278 -17.83 -6.50 3.59
CA GLN A 278 -19.15 -7.15 3.50
C GLN A 278 -19.93 -6.71 2.26
N ALA A 279 -19.89 -5.43 1.89
CA ALA A 279 -20.54 -4.93 0.68
C ALA A 279 -19.89 -5.53 -0.58
N ALA A 280 -18.56 -5.58 -0.63
CA ALA A 280 -17.81 -6.21 -1.71
C ALA A 280 -18.18 -7.70 -1.85
N TYR A 281 -18.22 -8.44 -0.74
CA TYR A 281 -18.59 -9.86 -0.73
C TYR A 281 -20.01 -10.09 -1.21
N ARG A 282 -20.99 -9.35 -0.68
CA ARG A 282 -22.39 -9.43 -1.14
C ARG A 282 -22.53 -9.10 -2.62
N MET A 283 -21.78 -8.09 -3.09
CA MET A 283 -21.75 -7.74 -4.49
C MET A 283 -21.15 -8.86 -5.35
N ALA A 284 -20.01 -9.45 -4.94
CA ALA A 284 -19.36 -10.52 -5.69
C ALA A 284 -20.15 -11.83 -5.70
N THR A 285 -20.93 -12.13 -4.65
CA THR A 285 -21.66 -13.39 -4.50
C THR A 285 -23.15 -13.30 -4.85
N ALA A 286 -23.65 -12.15 -5.30
CA ALA A 286 -25.05 -11.97 -5.64
C ALA A 286 -25.52 -12.97 -6.72
N VAL A 287 -26.54 -13.75 -6.40
CA VAL A 287 -27.13 -14.77 -7.30
C VAL A 287 -28.00 -14.09 -8.36
N ASN A 288 -28.03 -14.65 -9.58
CA ASN A 288 -28.88 -14.21 -10.71
C ASN A 288 -28.65 -12.74 -11.13
N ARG A 289 -27.44 -12.25 -11.07
CA ARG A 289 -27.10 -10.91 -11.55
C ARG A 289 -27.39 -10.77 -13.03
N ARG A 290 -28.28 -9.85 -13.38
CA ARG A 290 -28.59 -9.51 -14.77
C ARG A 290 -27.72 -8.42 -15.34
N GLU A 291 -27.22 -7.52 -14.47
CA GLU A 291 -26.41 -6.36 -14.85
C GLU A 291 -25.07 -6.35 -14.09
N PRO A 292 -23.98 -5.89 -14.71
CA PRO A 292 -22.72 -5.68 -14.03
C PRO A 292 -22.87 -4.69 -12.88
N ALA A 293 -22.11 -4.90 -11.81
CA ALA A 293 -22.06 -3.97 -10.68
C ALA A 293 -20.64 -3.54 -10.40
N SER A 294 -20.47 -2.35 -9.85
CA SER A 294 -19.17 -1.87 -9.41
C SER A 294 -19.24 -1.13 -8.07
N MET A 295 -18.09 -1.05 -7.40
CA MET A 295 -17.93 -0.40 -6.11
C MET A 295 -16.56 0.27 -6.04
N ILE A 296 -16.52 1.55 -5.65
CA ILE A 296 -15.27 2.29 -5.47
C ILE A 296 -14.63 1.94 -4.12
N LEU A 297 -13.33 1.67 -4.15
CA LEU A 297 -12.48 1.33 -3.01
C LEU A 297 -11.18 2.14 -3.07
N GLY A 298 -11.18 3.36 -2.56
CA GLY A 298 -10.07 4.30 -2.70
C GLY A 298 -9.81 4.68 -4.15
N ASP A 299 -8.59 4.45 -4.63
CA ASP A 299 -8.20 4.67 -6.02
C ASP A 299 -8.48 3.46 -6.93
N TYR A 300 -9.22 2.46 -6.45
CA TYR A 300 -9.59 1.26 -7.17
C TYR A 300 -11.11 1.11 -7.26
N GLU A 301 -11.54 0.31 -8.22
CA GLU A 301 -12.94 -0.04 -8.43
C GLU A 301 -13.07 -1.57 -8.55
N LEU A 302 -13.87 -2.18 -7.66
CA LEU A 302 -14.23 -3.58 -7.75
C LEU A 302 -15.40 -3.71 -8.71
N HIS A 303 -15.21 -4.44 -9.78
CA HIS A 303 -16.24 -4.79 -10.76
C HIS A 303 -16.66 -6.25 -10.58
N CYS A 304 -17.95 -6.51 -10.78
CA CYS A 304 -18.51 -7.86 -10.81
C CYS A 304 -19.40 -8.03 -12.02
N ASP A 305 -19.20 -9.11 -12.76
CA ASP A 305 -20.09 -9.61 -13.79
C ASP A 305 -20.70 -10.96 -13.33
N ARG A 306 -21.31 -11.74 -14.22
CA ARG A 306 -21.93 -13.03 -13.89
C ARG A 306 -20.96 -14.04 -13.31
N ASP A 307 -19.81 -14.20 -13.97
CA ASP A 307 -18.86 -15.29 -13.74
C ASP A 307 -17.58 -14.84 -13.07
N TYR A 308 -17.26 -13.53 -13.17
CA TYR A 308 -15.99 -12.98 -12.72
C TYR A 308 -16.15 -11.68 -11.95
N PHE A 309 -15.25 -11.45 -11.02
CA PHE A 309 -15.02 -10.15 -10.40
C PHE A 309 -13.57 -9.71 -10.56
N GLU A 310 -13.29 -8.41 -10.52
CA GLU A 310 -11.95 -7.86 -10.69
C GLU A 310 -11.81 -6.53 -9.96
N LEU A 311 -10.62 -6.32 -9.36
CA LEU A 311 -10.25 -5.05 -8.74
C LEU A 311 -9.27 -4.31 -9.66
N VAL A 312 -9.68 -3.20 -10.20
CA VAL A 312 -8.92 -2.42 -11.17
C VAL A 312 -8.75 -0.98 -10.70
N PRO A 313 -7.69 -0.27 -11.09
CA PRO A 313 -7.55 1.16 -10.78
C PRO A 313 -8.77 1.94 -11.28
N ALA A 314 -9.32 2.85 -10.47
CA ALA A 314 -10.43 3.70 -10.85
C ALA A 314 -9.98 4.74 -11.88
N ILE A 315 -10.77 4.93 -12.95
CA ILE A 315 -10.51 5.98 -13.94
C ILE A 315 -11.10 7.29 -13.41
N LYS A 316 -10.24 8.24 -13.04
CA LYS A 316 -10.63 9.59 -12.60
C LYS A 316 -11.16 10.40 -13.79
N GLY A 317 -12.16 11.28 -13.55
CA GLY A 317 -12.92 11.99 -14.58
C GLY A 317 -12.10 12.69 -15.67
N ASP A 318 -10.98 13.33 -15.31
CA ASP A 318 -10.09 14.03 -16.24
C ASP A 318 -9.25 13.09 -17.12
N GLN A 319 -8.94 11.88 -16.64
CA GLN A 319 -8.20 10.87 -17.39
C GLN A 319 -9.06 10.24 -18.51
N LYS A 320 -10.39 10.31 -18.41
CA LYS A 320 -11.31 9.80 -19.45
C LYS A 320 -11.23 10.59 -20.75
N LYS A 321 -10.80 11.85 -20.71
CA LYS A 321 -10.70 12.72 -21.88
C LYS A 321 -9.27 13.01 -22.34
N ALA A 322 -8.33 13.16 -21.42
CA ALA A 322 -7.00 13.70 -21.70
C ALA A 322 -5.98 12.66 -22.21
N ALA A 323 -6.16 11.39 -21.92
CA ALA A 323 -5.12 10.38 -22.16
C ALA A 323 -5.01 9.90 -23.61
N LEU A 324 -5.96 10.27 -24.49
CA LEU A 324 -6.04 9.69 -25.83
C LEU A 324 -6.28 10.72 -26.96
N GLU A 325 -6.37 12.01 -26.66
CA GLU A 325 -6.39 13.06 -27.66
C GLU A 325 -4.95 13.39 -28.07
N GLY A 326 -4.40 12.65 -29.01
CA GLY A 326 -3.07 12.86 -29.53
C GLY A 326 -2.65 11.80 -30.53
N LYS A 327 -1.64 12.08 -31.32
CA LYS A 327 -1.00 11.12 -32.22
C LYS A 327 -0.57 9.89 -31.42
N LEU A 328 -1.00 8.72 -31.87
CA LEU A 328 -0.68 7.43 -31.27
C LEU A 328 0.79 7.30 -30.90
N GLN A 329 1.06 7.29 -29.59
CA GLN A 329 2.29 6.74 -29.07
C GLN A 329 2.08 5.23 -28.88
N PRO A 330 2.99 4.37 -29.35
CA PRO A 330 2.97 2.97 -28.96
C PRO A 330 3.11 2.89 -27.42
N ASP A 331 2.32 2.01 -26.79
CA ASP A 331 2.35 1.78 -25.35
C ASP A 331 1.68 2.82 -24.43
N VAL A 332 0.36 2.88 -24.48
CA VAL A 332 -0.47 3.71 -23.59
C VAL A 332 -0.99 2.90 -22.41
N ASP A 333 -0.78 3.41 -21.20
CA ASP A 333 -1.32 2.83 -19.96
C ASP A 333 -2.76 3.29 -19.72
N LEU A 334 -3.69 2.35 -19.60
CA LEU A 334 -5.12 2.59 -19.41
C LEU A 334 -5.61 2.05 -18.04
N GLY A 335 -4.79 2.16 -17.01
CA GLY A 335 -5.19 1.76 -15.65
C GLY A 335 -5.43 0.26 -15.50
N GLY A 336 -4.36 -0.54 -15.54
CA GLY A 336 -4.40 -2.01 -15.46
C GLY A 336 -4.47 -2.70 -16.82
N MET A 337 -4.64 -1.95 -17.91
CA MET A 337 -4.56 -2.41 -19.29
C MET A 337 -3.51 -1.59 -20.02
N ARG A 338 -2.87 -2.18 -21.04
CA ARG A 338 -1.87 -1.52 -21.89
C ARG A 338 -2.25 -1.67 -23.35
N LEU A 339 -2.42 -0.54 -24.05
CA LEU A 339 -2.56 -0.52 -25.49
C LEU A 339 -1.18 -0.61 -26.12
N THR A 340 -0.91 -1.68 -26.84
CA THR A 340 0.35 -1.88 -27.57
C THR A 340 0.14 -1.74 -29.07
N ALA A 341 1.16 -1.25 -29.77
CA ALA A 341 1.16 -1.14 -31.21
C ALA A 341 2.41 -1.78 -31.81
N ARG A 342 2.25 -2.56 -32.88
CA ARG A 342 3.35 -3.16 -33.63
C ARG A 342 3.15 -2.92 -35.13
N LEU A 343 4.21 -2.59 -35.84
CA LEU A 343 4.22 -2.52 -37.30
C LEU A 343 4.48 -3.90 -37.87
N GLY A 344 3.74 -4.30 -38.90
CA GLY A 344 3.90 -5.62 -39.54
C GLY A 344 3.02 -5.78 -40.78
N PRO A 345 3.12 -6.92 -41.48
CA PRO A 345 2.31 -7.20 -42.67
C PRO A 345 0.82 -7.16 -42.38
N GLY A 346 0.04 -6.45 -43.17
CA GLY A 346 -1.39 -6.24 -42.91
C GLY A 346 -1.64 -5.18 -41.83
N GLY A 347 -2.75 -5.26 -41.10
CA GLY A 347 -3.08 -4.30 -40.04
C GLY A 347 -3.83 -3.07 -40.52
N VAL A 348 -3.55 -1.90 -39.94
CA VAL A 348 -4.28 -0.64 -40.14
C VAL A 348 -3.39 0.43 -40.67
N LYS A 349 -3.82 1.09 -41.78
CA LYS A 349 -3.23 2.34 -42.28
C LYS A 349 -3.99 3.51 -41.65
N LEU A 350 -3.31 4.27 -40.80
CA LEU A 350 -3.93 5.38 -40.07
C LEU A 350 -4.11 6.61 -40.97
N PRO A 351 -5.34 7.14 -41.11
CA PRO A 351 -5.56 8.46 -41.68
C PRO A 351 -4.93 9.55 -40.79
N PRO A 352 -4.46 10.67 -41.35
CA PRO A 352 -3.83 11.75 -40.58
C PRO A 352 -4.72 12.36 -39.47
N GLU A 353 -6.04 12.24 -39.60
CA GLU A 353 -7.06 12.80 -38.69
C GLU A 353 -7.63 11.72 -37.73
N ALA A 354 -7.10 10.49 -37.75
CA ALA A 354 -7.60 9.45 -36.88
C ALA A 354 -7.13 9.67 -35.43
N THR A 355 -8.07 9.56 -34.53
CA THR A 355 -7.82 9.70 -33.05
C THR A 355 -8.34 8.50 -32.29
N TRP A 356 -7.59 8.09 -31.28
CA TRP A 356 -8.08 7.13 -30.31
C TRP A 356 -8.88 7.86 -29.23
N SER A 357 -10.01 7.28 -28.87
CA SER A 357 -10.81 7.77 -27.75
C SER A 357 -11.23 6.61 -26.87
N LEU A 358 -11.34 6.86 -25.58
CA LEU A 358 -11.99 5.94 -24.62
C LEU A 358 -13.52 6.13 -24.66
N SER A 359 -14.10 6.36 -25.82
CA SER A 359 -15.52 6.49 -25.95
C SER A 359 -16.17 5.12 -26.10
N TRP A 360 -16.89 4.72 -25.06
CA TRP A 360 -17.68 3.50 -25.08
C TRP A 360 -18.76 3.55 -26.16
N PRO A 361 -18.82 2.56 -27.07
CA PRO A 361 -19.82 2.56 -28.16
C PRO A 361 -21.27 2.48 -27.66
N GLY A 362 -21.49 2.10 -26.42
CA GLY A 362 -22.82 1.97 -25.82
C GLY A 362 -23.56 3.27 -25.49
N GLN A 363 -22.89 4.42 -25.50
CA GLN A 363 -23.56 5.72 -25.30
C GLN A 363 -24.26 6.23 -26.56
N SER A 364 -23.91 5.73 -27.74
CA SER A 364 -24.56 6.06 -28.99
C SER A 364 -25.49 4.92 -29.41
N ARG A 365 -26.75 4.98 -28.99
CA ARG A 365 -27.81 3.97 -29.29
C ARG A 365 -28.15 3.83 -30.78
N VAL A 366 -27.48 4.52 -31.67
CA VAL A 366 -27.92 4.74 -33.06
C VAL A 366 -26.97 4.15 -34.11
N ASN A 367 -25.79 3.58 -33.72
CA ASN A 367 -24.84 3.09 -34.73
C ASN A 367 -24.89 1.55 -34.85
N PRO A 368 -25.19 0.97 -36.05
CA PRO A 368 -25.17 -0.48 -36.28
C PRO A 368 -23.84 -1.15 -35.94
N GLU A 369 -22.72 -0.46 -36.14
CA GLU A 369 -21.39 -0.97 -35.80
C GLU A 369 -21.19 -1.15 -34.30
N SER A 370 -21.82 -0.31 -33.47
CA SER A 370 -21.77 -0.45 -32.01
C SER A 370 -22.51 -1.68 -31.49
N LYS A 371 -23.58 -2.08 -32.19
CA LYS A 371 -24.34 -3.31 -31.88
C LYS A 371 -23.51 -4.54 -32.22
N ARG A 372 -22.89 -4.58 -33.41
CA ARG A 372 -22.00 -5.65 -33.85
C ARG A 372 -20.79 -5.80 -32.93
N LEU A 373 -20.18 -4.70 -32.49
CA LEU A 373 -19.08 -4.72 -31.52
C LEU A 373 -19.54 -5.28 -30.16
N SER A 374 -20.71 -4.88 -29.67
CA SER A 374 -21.25 -5.39 -28.42
C SER A 374 -21.55 -6.88 -28.47
N GLU A 375 -22.02 -7.38 -29.61
CA GLU A 375 -22.26 -8.81 -29.84
C GLU A 375 -20.92 -9.57 -29.87
N LEU A 376 -19.96 -9.11 -30.64
CA LEU A 376 -18.60 -9.69 -30.72
C LEU A 376 -17.93 -9.79 -29.34
N LEU A 377 -17.98 -8.72 -28.55
CA LEU A 377 -17.39 -8.70 -27.22
C LEU A 377 -18.11 -9.66 -26.24
N ARG A 378 -19.43 -9.91 -26.47
CA ARG A 378 -20.18 -10.91 -25.69
C ARG A 378 -19.81 -12.35 -26.09
N GLU A 379 -19.69 -12.63 -27.37
CA GLU A 379 -19.29 -13.93 -27.91
C GLU A 379 -17.92 -14.37 -27.40
N HIS A 380 -17.04 -13.41 -27.15
CA HIS A 380 -15.71 -13.64 -26.59
C HIS A 380 -15.64 -13.49 -25.05
N ASP A 381 -16.77 -13.43 -24.34
CA ASP A 381 -16.84 -13.30 -22.88
C ASP A 381 -16.00 -12.12 -22.32
N VAL A 382 -15.86 -11.05 -23.09
CA VAL A 382 -15.12 -9.87 -22.62
C VAL A 382 -15.91 -9.18 -21.52
N PRO A 383 -15.37 -9.04 -20.29
CA PRO A 383 -16.11 -8.48 -19.16
C PRO A 383 -16.51 -7.02 -19.36
N ALA A 384 -17.60 -6.59 -18.69
CA ALA A 384 -18.15 -5.24 -18.83
C ALA A 384 -17.13 -4.14 -18.49
N TRP A 385 -16.29 -4.34 -17.48
CA TRP A 385 -15.27 -3.35 -17.09
C TRP A 385 -14.14 -3.19 -18.12
N VAL A 386 -13.84 -4.24 -18.91
CA VAL A 386 -12.91 -4.15 -20.05
C VAL A 386 -13.57 -3.39 -21.20
N ARG A 387 -14.82 -3.72 -21.49
CA ARG A 387 -15.59 -3.02 -22.54
C ARG A 387 -15.69 -1.53 -22.27
N GLN A 388 -15.91 -1.10 -21.01
CA GLN A 388 -15.99 0.30 -20.59
C GLN A 388 -14.64 1.06 -20.71
N ARG A 389 -13.54 0.34 -20.81
CA ARG A 389 -12.17 0.87 -20.90
C ARG A 389 -11.55 0.63 -22.28
N LEU A 390 -12.33 0.07 -23.21
CA LEU A 390 -11.84 -0.27 -24.53
C LEU A 390 -11.54 0.99 -25.34
N PRO A 391 -10.29 1.21 -25.78
CA PRO A 391 -9.99 2.29 -26.68
C PRO A 391 -10.57 1.99 -28.06
N VAL A 392 -11.12 2.99 -28.72
CA VAL A 392 -11.63 2.90 -30.08
C VAL A 392 -10.96 3.92 -30.96
N LEU A 393 -10.56 3.51 -32.16
CA LEU A 393 -10.03 4.41 -33.17
C LEU A 393 -11.18 4.99 -33.97
N THR A 394 -11.27 6.32 -34.00
CA THR A 394 -12.31 7.03 -34.73
C THR A 394 -11.70 8.07 -35.68
N CYS A 395 -12.40 8.35 -36.78
CA CYS A 395 -12.10 9.46 -37.65
C CYS A 395 -13.42 10.12 -38.03
N ARG A 396 -13.54 11.45 -37.84
CA ARG A 396 -14.76 12.22 -38.10
C ARG A 396 -16.04 11.58 -37.54
N GLY A 397 -15.93 10.97 -36.36
CA GLY A 397 -17.06 10.31 -35.69
C GLY A 397 -17.38 8.89 -36.19
N GLN A 398 -16.70 8.36 -37.16
CA GLN A 398 -16.84 6.97 -37.61
C GLN A 398 -15.85 6.06 -36.86
N LEU A 399 -16.32 4.88 -36.47
CA LEU A 399 -15.48 3.83 -35.86
C LEU A 399 -14.60 3.20 -36.95
N LEU A 400 -13.30 3.29 -36.79
CA LEU A 400 -12.31 2.73 -37.71
C LEU A 400 -11.75 1.41 -37.25
N ALA A 401 -11.36 1.31 -35.98
CA ALA A 401 -10.80 0.09 -35.43
C ALA A 401 -11.00 -0.03 -33.92
N VAL A 402 -10.99 -1.29 -33.47
CA VAL A 402 -10.90 -1.69 -32.06
C VAL A 402 -9.69 -2.61 -31.94
N PRO A 403 -8.83 -2.45 -30.91
CA PRO A 403 -7.66 -3.30 -30.74
C PRO A 403 -8.04 -4.76 -30.53
N ALA A 404 -7.13 -5.67 -30.84
CA ALA A 404 -7.26 -7.05 -30.45
C ALA A 404 -7.24 -7.17 -28.91
N LEU A 405 -7.95 -8.16 -28.38
CA LEU A 405 -7.98 -8.49 -26.96
C LEU A 405 -7.46 -9.94 -26.78
N PRO A 406 -6.12 -10.14 -26.77
CA PRO A 406 -5.53 -11.48 -26.75
C PRO A 406 -5.96 -12.31 -25.54
N ASP A 407 -6.10 -11.65 -24.35
CA ASP A 407 -6.51 -12.32 -23.12
C ASP A 407 -7.93 -12.92 -23.19
N TRP A 408 -8.73 -12.53 -24.18
CA TRP A 408 -10.08 -13.04 -24.45
C TRP A 408 -10.21 -13.69 -25.83
N ALA A 409 -9.06 -13.97 -26.49
CA ALA A 409 -9.03 -14.52 -27.85
C ALA A 409 -9.86 -13.69 -28.88
N CYS A 410 -10.11 -12.43 -28.61
CA CYS A 410 -10.88 -11.53 -29.46
C CYS A 410 -9.95 -10.84 -30.47
N LYS A 411 -10.22 -11.01 -31.76
CA LYS A 411 -9.44 -10.38 -32.84
C LYS A 411 -9.80 -8.88 -32.95
N ALA A 412 -8.86 -8.09 -33.47
CA ALA A 412 -9.10 -6.70 -33.78
C ALA A 412 -10.28 -6.55 -34.77
N LEU A 413 -11.18 -5.60 -34.49
CA LEU A 413 -12.18 -5.17 -35.46
C LEU A 413 -11.57 -4.01 -36.26
N ILE A 414 -11.49 -4.16 -37.56
CA ILE A 414 -10.88 -3.18 -38.46
C ILE A 414 -11.86 -2.90 -39.60
N ASN A 415 -12.17 -1.62 -39.83
CA ASN A 415 -12.97 -1.19 -40.95
C ASN A 415 -12.18 -1.45 -42.27
N GLU A 416 -12.88 -1.96 -43.28
CA GLU A 416 -12.25 -2.32 -44.55
C GLU A 416 -11.52 -1.13 -45.24
N GLN A 417 -12.03 0.09 -45.08
CA GLN A 417 -11.45 1.28 -45.65
C GLN A 417 -10.02 1.62 -45.20
N ILE A 418 -9.61 1.12 -43.99
CA ILE A 418 -8.28 1.36 -43.43
C ILE A 418 -7.45 0.09 -43.29
N ARG A 419 -7.97 -1.04 -43.74
CA ARG A 419 -7.26 -2.35 -43.68
C ARG A 419 -6.14 -2.36 -44.72
N CYS A 420 -4.93 -2.65 -44.30
CA CYS A 420 -3.82 -2.93 -45.20
C CYS A 420 -3.96 -4.27 -45.87
N GLU A 421 -3.51 -4.39 -47.14
CA GLU A 421 -3.30 -5.69 -47.78
C GLU A 421 -2.23 -6.49 -46.99
N THR A 422 -2.29 -7.81 -47.04
CA THR A 422 -1.36 -8.70 -46.32
C THR A 422 0.10 -8.53 -46.75
N THR A 423 0.36 -7.92 -47.89
CA THR A 423 1.68 -7.57 -48.43
C THR A 423 2.20 -6.20 -48.04
N SER A 424 1.34 -5.33 -47.48
CA SER A 424 1.70 -3.98 -47.07
C SER A 424 1.88 -3.90 -45.56
N GLU A 425 2.80 -3.03 -45.10
CA GLU A 425 2.98 -2.79 -43.66
C GLU A 425 1.85 -1.92 -43.11
N GLY A 426 1.34 -2.34 -41.95
CA GLY A 426 0.31 -1.62 -41.19
C GLY A 426 0.47 -1.81 -39.69
N TRP A 427 -0.28 -1.03 -38.92
CA TRP A 427 -0.24 -1.08 -37.50
C TRP A 427 -1.19 -2.14 -36.94
N HIS A 428 -0.68 -2.96 -36.03
CA HIS A 428 -1.43 -3.94 -35.24
C HIS A 428 -1.55 -3.44 -33.81
N TYR A 429 -2.78 -3.28 -33.34
CA TYR A 429 -3.08 -2.81 -31.98
C TYR A 429 -3.63 -3.94 -31.13
N ALA A 430 -3.13 -4.06 -29.91
CA ALA A 430 -3.63 -5.00 -28.94
C ALA A 430 -3.77 -4.33 -27.57
N LEU A 431 -4.86 -4.61 -26.86
CA LEU A 431 -5.09 -4.23 -25.49
C LEU A 431 -4.83 -5.47 -24.62
N ILE A 432 -3.78 -5.41 -23.82
CA ILE A 432 -3.34 -6.49 -22.96
C ILE A 432 -3.45 -6.11 -21.49
N ARG A 433 -3.67 -7.06 -20.61
CA ARG A 433 -3.58 -6.85 -19.18
C ARG A 433 -2.13 -6.63 -18.77
N ARG A 434 -1.89 -5.72 -17.82
CA ARG A 434 -0.59 -5.70 -17.15
C ARG A 434 -0.44 -6.97 -16.31
N PRO A 435 0.70 -7.64 -16.35
CA PRO A 435 1.01 -8.66 -15.37
C PRO A 435 0.94 -8.02 -13.97
N SER A 436 0.24 -8.68 -13.06
CA SER A 436 0.03 -8.28 -11.67
C SER A 436 1.34 -8.25 -10.87
#